data_1ef5ecca424ce02f600a242f89c1d422
#
_entry.id   1ef5ecca424ce02f600a242f89c1d422
#
_cell.length_a   1.000
_cell.length_b   1.000
_cell.length_c   1.000
_cell.angle_alpha   90.00
_cell.angle_beta   90.00
_cell.angle_gamma   90.00
#
_symmetry.space_group_name_H-M   'P 1'
#
loop_
_entity.id
_entity.type
_entity.pdbx_description
1 polymer ?
#
loop_
_entity_poly.entity_id
_entity_poly.type
_entity_poly.pdbx_seq_one_letter_code
_entity_poly.pdbx_strand_id
1 'polypeptide(L)'
;WVRIDKEYRFETDEGSASLADLFRGRSQLLVYHFMFGPDYTAGCPHCSAIADGFDGFVVHLANHDVTLSAMSRAPLAKLQAYKRRMGWTFPWASSFGSDFNFDFNVWFTEEQQREGVIEYNYRRGGHAMDVTPVSEAVGEGPVAELAATTGTDAATYTRERPGMSAFALEDGVVYHAYSTYARGLDGLWGLYQWLDRAPRGRNETGVWMRRHDEYNKG
;
A
#
# COMPACT_ATOMS: atom_id res chain seq x y z
N TRP A 1 6.86 16.81 -13.65
CA TRP A 1 5.60 16.09 -13.78
C TRP A 1 5.59 15.33 -15.11
N VAL A 2 5.10 14.08 -15.06
CA VAL A 2 5.00 13.21 -16.23
C VAL A 2 3.53 13.00 -16.56
N ARG A 3 3.14 13.35 -17.78
CA ARG A 3 1.77 13.16 -18.25
C ARG A 3 1.42 11.66 -18.27
N ILE A 4 0.23 11.31 -17.80
CA ILE A 4 -0.31 9.96 -17.85
C ILE A 4 -1.27 9.88 -19.05
N ASP A 5 -0.84 9.18 -20.09
CA ASP A 5 -1.66 8.96 -21.29
C ASP A 5 -2.40 7.61 -21.27
N LYS A 6 -1.93 6.66 -20.42
CA LYS A 6 -2.56 5.35 -20.27
C LYS A 6 -3.86 5.46 -19.47
N GLU A 7 -4.91 4.88 -19.99
CA GLU A 7 -6.18 4.75 -19.27
C GLU A 7 -6.11 3.61 -18.26
N TYR A 8 -6.47 3.92 -17.01
CA TYR A 8 -6.65 2.94 -15.95
C TYR A 8 -8.11 2.89 -15.53
N ARG A 9 -8.56 1.70 -15.13
CA ARG A 9 -9.90 1.47 -14.56
C ARG A 9 -9.77 0.88 -13.17
N PHE A 10 -10.60 1.40 -12.28
CA PHE A 10 -10.67 1.00 -10.89
C PHE A 10 -12.11 0.70 -10.51
N GLU A 11 -12.29 -0.13 -9.49
CA GLU A 11 -13.57 -0.30 -8.83
C GLU A 11 -13.57 0.46 -7.50
N THR A 12 -14.60 1.23 -7.24
CA THR A 12 -14.79 2.04 -6.03
C THR A 12 -16.14 1.79 -5.40
N ASP A 13 -16.37 2.31 -4.19
CA ASP A 13 -17.70 2.26 -3.54
C ASP A 13 -18.78 2.96 -4.38
N GLU A 14 -18.41 3.89 -5.27
CA GLU A 14 -19.30 4.62 -6.18
C GLU A 14 -19.43 3.97 -7.57
N GLY A 15 -18.72 2.88 -7.83
CA GLY A 15 -18.70 2.17 -9.10
C GLY A 15 -17.36 2.24 -9.82
N SER A 16 -17.35 2.01 -11.16
CA SER A 16 -16.12 2.08 -11.97
C SER A 16 -15.63 3.51 -12.08
N ALA A 17 -14.32 3.70 -11.91
CA ALA A 17 -13.67 5.00 -11.94
C ALA A 17 -12.40 4.99 -12.81
N SER A 18 -12.11 6.11 -13.45
CA SER A 18 -10.82 6.42 -14.07
C SER A 18 -9.84 6.98 -13.02
N LEU A 19 -8.57 7.17 -13.39
CA LEU A 19 -7.61 7.85 -12.52
C LEU A 19 -8.02 9.29 -12.21
N ALA A 20 -8.62 10.00 -13.18
CA ALA A 20 -9.14 11.35 -12.97
C ALA A 20 -10.32 11.40 -11.99
N ASP A 21 -11.20 10.39 -12.00
CA ASP A 21 -12.34 10.32 -11.08
C ASP A 21 -11.90 10.17 -9.62
N LEU A 22 -10.74 9.55 -9.37
CA LEU A 22 -10.20 9.37 -8.01
C LEU A 22 -9.81 10.69 -7.33
N PHE A 23 -9.65 11.77 -8.09
CA PHE A 23 -9.42 13.12 -7.54
C PHE A 23 -10.65 13.67 -6.81
N ARG A 24 -11.85 13.16 -7.11
CA ARG A 24 -13.09 13.55 -6.44
C ARG A 24 -13.33 15.06 -6.48
N GLY A 25 -13.04 15.68 -7.63
CA GLY A 25 -13.22 17.12 -7.86
C GLY A 25 -12.12 18.00 -7.28
N ARG A 26 -11.00 17.43 -6.82
CA ARG A 26 -9.81 18.17 -6.37
C ARG A 26 -8.73 18.15 -7.43
N SER A 27 -7.75 19.03 -7.31
CA SER A 27 -6.63 19.10 -8.26
C SER A 27 -5.44 18.20 -7.88
N GLN A 28 -5.44 17.60 -6.68
CA GLN A 28 -4.34 16.78 -6.19
C GLN A 28 -4.84 15.45 -5.66
N LEU A 29 -4.09 14.36 -5.95
CA LEU A 29 -4.40 13.02 -5.47
C LEU A 29 -3.13 12.37 -4.89
N LEU A 30 -3.25 11.86 -3.67
CA LEU A 30 -2.29 10.95 -3.05
C LEU A 30 -2.86 9.54 -3.06
N VAL A 31 -2.13 8.60 -3.65
CA VAL A 31 -2.47 7.17 -3.68
C VAL A 31 -1.50 6.42 -2.79
N TYR A 32 -2.02 5.82 -1.72
CA TYR A 32 -1.26 4.86 -0.93
C TYR A 32 -1.45 3.46 -1.49
N HIS A 33 -0.38 2.87 -2.03
CA HIS A 33 -0.37 1.49 -2.52
C HIS A 33 -0.31 0.52 -1.33
N PHE A 34 -1.47 0.04 -0.96
CA PHE A 34 -1.66 -0.84 0.20
C PHE A 34 -1.53 -2.30 -0.24
N MET A 35 -0.62 -3.06 0.38
CA MET A 35 -0.40 -4.47 0.08
C MET A 35 -1.62 -5.32 0.48
N PHE A 36 -2.48 -5.56 -0.48
CA PHE A 36 -3.61 -6.48 -0.41
C PHE A 36 -3.85 -7.08 -1.80
N GLY A 37 -3.14 -8.17 -2.09
CA GLY A 37 -3.28 -8.88 -3.35
C GLY A 37 -4.55 -9.73 -3.44
N PRO A 38 -4.90 -10.24 -4.63
CA PRO A 38 -6.11 -11.06 -4.82
C PRO A 38 -6.14 -12.32 -3.95
N ASP A 39 -4.98 -12.90 -3.69
CA ASP A 39 -4.84 -14.15 -2.93
C ASP A 39 -4.78 -13.92 -1.41
N TYR A 40 -4.68 -12.68 -0.96
CA TYR A 40 -4.62 -12.36 0.47
C TYR A 40 -5.99 -12.54 1.13
N THR A 41 -5.99 -13.09 2.33
CA THR A 41 -7.19 -13.18 3.19
C THR A 41 -7.38 -11.95 4.07
N ALA A 42 -6.31 -11.20 4.29
CA ALA A 42 -6.32 -9.94 5.06
C ALA A 42 -5.20 -9.02 4.57
N GLY A 43 -5.34 -7.72 4.73
CA GLY A 43 -4.32 -6.74 4.38
C GLY A 43 -3.04 -6.89 5.19
N CYS A 44 -1.90 -6.44 4.65
CA CYS A 44 -0.61 -6.46 5.35
C CYS A 44 -0.69 -5.70 6.69
N PRO A 45 -0.18 -6.25 7.82
CA PRO A 45 -0.23 -5.58 9.13
C PRO A 45 0.48 -4.22 9.14
N HIS A 46 1.64 -4.11 8.48
CA HIS A 46 2.39 -2.85 8.39
C HIS A 46 1.61 -1.78 7.62
N CYS A 47 1.03 -2.14 6.46
CA CYS A 47 0.18 -1.21 5.72
C CYS A 47 -1.06 -0.81 6.54
N SER A 48 -1.60 -1.74 7.33
CA SER A 48 -2.74 -1.45 8.20
C SER A 48 -2.38 -0.44 9.29
N ALA A 49 -1.21 -0.58 9.92
CA ALA A 49 -0.75 0.36 10.94
C ALA A 49 -0.51 1.78 10.37
N ILE A 50 -0.08 1.89 9.11
CA ILE A 50 0.01 3.19 8.41
C ILE A 50 -1.40 3.73 8.15
N ALA A 51 -2.30 2.90 7.61
CA ALA A 51 -3.64 3.28 7.22
C ALA A 51 -4.54 3.66 8.42
N ASP A 52 -4.25 3.15 9.61
CA ASP A 52 -4.95 3.54 10.85
C ASP A 52 -4.90 5.05 11.12
N GLY A 53 -3.88 5.75 10.58
CA GLY A 53 -3.78 7.20 10.67
C GLY A 53 -4.60 7.98 9.62
N PHE A 54 -5.08 7.34 8.55
CA PHE A 54 -5.62 8.08 7.39
C PHE A 54 -6.91 8.83 7.68
N ASP A 55 -7.85 8.24 8.40
CA ASP A 55 -9.14 8.87 8.71
C ASP A 55 -9.00 10.19 9.45
N GLY A 56 -7.95 10.34 10.26
CA GLY A 56 -7.65 11.60 10.92
C GLY A 56 -7.14 12.72 10.00
N PHE A 57 -6.63 12.36 8.80
CA PHE A 57 -6.01 13.32 7.90
C PHE A 57 -6.86 13.66 6.68
N VAL A 58 -7.74 12.76 6.22
CA VAL A 58 -8.48 12.96 4.95
C VAL A 58 -9.28 14.26 4.91
N VAL A 59 -9.87 14.69 6.02
CA VAL A 59 -10.64 15.93 6.10
C VAL A 59 -9.74 17.16 5.95
N HIS A 60 -8.55 17.13 6.55
CA HIS A 60 -7.59 18.24 6.46
C HIS A 60 -6.98 18.32 5.07
N LEU A 61 -6.60 17.18 4.49
CA LEU A 61 -6.11 17.10 3.11
C LEU A 61 -7.16 17.61 2.13
N ALA A 62 -8.42 17.19 2.29
CA ALA A 62 -9.52 17.64 1.47
C ALA A 62 -9.71 19.16 1.49
N ASN A 63 -9.50 19.80 2.65
CA ASN A 63 -9.56 21.26 2.78
C ASN A 63 -8.36 21.98 2.10
N HIS A 64 -7.28 21.25 1.81
CA HIS A 64 -6.13 21.71 1.05
C HIS A 64 -6.12 21.22 -0.40
N ASP A 65 -7.30 20.92 -0.95
CA ASP A 65 -7.46 20.48 -2.33
C ASP A 65 -6.70 19.19 -2.66
N VAL A 66 -6.59 18.27 -1.69
CA VAL A 66 -5.91 16.97 -1.83
C VAL A 66 -6.87 15.84 -1.50
N THR A 67 -7.01 14.87 -2.39
CA THR A 67 -7.67 13.60 -2.11
C THR A 67 -6.60 12.58 -1.69
N LEU A 68 -6.81 11.88 -0.57
CA LEU A 68 -6.06 10.69 -0.20
C LEU A 68 -6.94 9.46 -0.46
N SER A 69 -6.41 8.50 -1.22
CA SER A 69 -7.06 7.20 -1.46
C SER A 69 -6.07 6.07 -1.25
N ALA A 70 -6.50 4.98 -0.66
CA ALA A 70 -5.76 3.73 -0.73
C ALA A 70 -6.06 3.02 -2.05
N MET A 71 -5.11 2.20 -2.52
CA MET A 71 -5.20 1.39 -3.73
C MET A 71 -4.67 -0.01 -3.46
N SER A 72 -5.41 -1.04 -3.90
CA SER A 72 -4.98 -2.43 -3.76
C SER A 72 -5.48 -3.28 -4.92
N ARG A 73 -4.79 -4.40 -5.17
CA ARG A 73 -5.16 -5.34 -6.23
C ARG A 73 -6.24 -6.37 -5.84
N ALA A 74 -6.59 -6.46 -4.56
CA ALA A 74 -7.70 -7.33 -4.16
C ALA A 74 -9.03 -6.84 -4.78
N PRO A 75 -9.97 -7.77 -5.12
CA PRO A 75 -11.31 -7.38 -5.57
C PRO A 75 -12.01 -6.46 -4.57
N LEU A 76 -12.79 -5.51 -5.07
CA LEU A 76 -13.44 -4.47 -4.24
C LEU A 76 -14.22 -5.04 -3.04
N ALA A 77 -14.93 -6.16 -3.23
CA ALA A 77 -15.67 -6.79 -2.13
C ALA A 77 -14.79 -7.20 -0.95
N LYS A 78 -13.54 -7.65 -1.21
CA LYS A 78 -12.55 -7.93 -0.15
C LYS A 78 -12.11 -6.66 0.57
N LEU A 79 -11.83 -5.59 -0.18
CA LEU A 79 -11.44 -4.30 0.37
C LEU A 79 -12.53 -3.74 1.27
N GLN A 80 -13.78 -3.76 0.81
CA GLN A 80 -14.94 -3.30 1.58
C GLN A 80 -15.14 -4.10 2.87
N ALA A 81 -15.00 -5.43 2.81
CA ALA A 81 -15.11 -6.28 3.99
C ALA A 81 -14.00 -5.97 5.01
N TYR A 82 -12.78 -5.79 4.54
CA TYR A 82 -11.64 -5.45 5.38
C TYR A 82 -11.74 -4.04 5.96
N LYS A 83 -12.14 -3.06 5.16
CA LYS A 83 -12.40 -1.67 5.57
C LYS A 83 -13.44 -1.62 6.72
N ARG A 84 -14.55 -2.40 6.60
CA ARG A 84 -15.54 -2.53 7.68
C ARG A 84 -14.95 -3.17 8.94
N ARG A 85 -14.14 -4.24 8.79
CA ARG A 85 -13.45 -4.89 9.91
C ARG A 85 -12.57 -3.91 10.69
N MET A 86 -11.84 -3.08 9.95
CA MET A 86 -10.89 -2.11 10.53
C MET A 86 -11.56 -0.78 10.96
N GLY A 87 -12.84 -0.59 10.68
CA GLY A 87 -13.55 0.64 11.03
C GLY A 87 -13.13 1.87 10.22
N TRP A 88 -12.47 1.70 9.06
CA TRP A 88 -11.97 2.79 8.24
C TRP A 88 -13.03 3.38 7.34
N THR A 89 -12.92 4.70 7.07
CA THR A 89 -13.86 5.46 6.24
C THR A 89 -13.20 6.10 5.02
N PHE A 90 -11.87 6.21 4.98
CA PHE A 90 -11.15 6.79 3.85
C PHE A 90 -11.45 6.07 2.52
N PRO A 91 -11.31 6.76 1.37
CA PRO A 91 -11.48 6.17 0.05
C PRO A 91 -10.48 5.03 -0.20
N TRP A 92 -10.99 3.90 -0.72
CA TRP A 92 -10.15 2.78 -1.10
C TRP A 92 -10.63 2.19 -2.41
N ALA A 93 -9.80 2.24 -3.45
CA ALA A 93 -10.12 1.72 -4.77
C ALA A 93 -9.43 0.37 -5.03
N SER A 94 -10.10 -0.49 -5.79
CA SER A 94 -9.54 -1.73 -6.30
C SER A 94 -8.96 -1.52 -7.70
N SER A 95 -7.70 -1.90 -7.88
CA SER A 95 -7.04 -1.98 -9.20
C SER A 95 -7.04 -3.42 -9.74
N PHE A 96 -7.95 -4.28 -9.26
CA PHE A 96 -8.05 -5.65 -9.74
C PHE A 96 -8.29 -5.68 -11.25
N GLY A 97 -7.44 -6.41 -11.98
CA GLY A 97 -7.49 -6.48 -13.45
C GLY A 97 -6.92 -5.25 -14.18
N SER A 98 -6.35 -4.27 -13.45
CA SER A 98 -5.66 -3.12 -14.01
C SER A 98 -4.14 -3.27 -13.90
N ASP A 99 -3.41 -2.72 -14.88
CA ASP A 99 -1.93 -2.69 -14.86
C ASP A 99 -1.37 -1.62 -13.90
N PHE A 100 -2.21 -0.83 -13.24
CA PHE A 100 -1.80 0.33 -12.45
C PHE A 100 -0.69 0.00 -11.44
N ASN A 101 -0.86 -1.05 -10.63
CA ASN A 101 0.15 -1.41 -9.63
C ASN A 101 1.46 -1.92 -10.26
N PHE A 102 1.38 -2.54 -11.45
CA PHE A 102 2.54 -2.97 -12.21
C PHE A 102 3.32 -1.75 -12.74
N ASP A 103 2.64 -0.82 -13.38
CA ASP A 103 3.24 0.39 -13.96
C ASP A 103 3.86 1.33 -12.91
N PHE A 104 3.35 1.28 -11.66
CA PHE A 104 3.89 2.04 -10.53
C PHE A 104 4.86 1.22 -9.65
N ASN A 105 5.38 0.09 -10.15
CA ASN A 105 6.39 -0.74 -9.48
C ASN A 105 6.03 -1.18 -8.05
N VAL A 106 4.76 -1.49 -7.81
CA VAL A 106 4.25 -1.97 -6.52
C VAL A 106 3.58 -3.35 -6.62
N TRP A 107 3.63 -3.97 -7.78
CA TRP A 107 3.31 -5.36 -8.00
C TRP A 107 4.21 -5.96 -9.10
N PHE A 108 4.60 -7.21 -8.92
CA PHE A 108 5.53 -7.92 -9.80
C PHE A 108 4.99 -9.30 -10.17
N THR A 109 5.33 -9.76 -11.39
CA THR A 109 4.96 -11.07 -11.86
C THR A 109 5.83 -12.17 -11.24
N GLU A 110 5.35 -13.42 -11.29
CA GLU A 110 6.14 -14.59 -10.90
C GLU A 110 7.40 -14.74 -11.74
N GLU A 111 7.31 -14.38 -13.02
CA GLU A 111 8.44 -14.42 -13.94
C GLU A 111 9.53 -13.42 -13.52
N GLN A 112 9.17 -12.16 -13.26
CA GLN A 112 10.11 -11.17 -12.76
C GLN A 112 10.76 -11.58 -11.44
N GLN A 113 9.98 -12.21 -10.54
CA GLN A 113 10.49 -12.71 -9.28
C GLN A 113 11.47 -13.86 -9.47
N ARG A 114 11.13 -14.84 -10.32
CA ARG A 114 11.97 -16.00 -10.65
C ARG A 114 13.28 -15.60 -11.33
N GLU A 115 13.23 -14.60 -12.20
CA GLU A 115 14.39 -14.10 -12.95
C GLU A 115 15.24 -13.10 -12.15
N GLY A 116 14.77 -12.66 -10.98
CA GLY A 116 15.50 -11.69 -10.14
C GLY A 116 15.58 -10.30 -10.77
N VAL A 117 14.65 -9.96 -11.69
CA VAL A 117 14.64 -8.68 -12.41
C VAL A 117 13.68 -7.65 -11.80
N ILE A 118 13.19 -7.89 -10.60
CA ILE A 118 12.34 -6.94 -9.87
C ILE A 118 13.12 -5.63 -9.68
N GLU A 119 12.49 -4.53 -10.09
CA GLU A 119 12.97 -3.18 -9.79
C GLU A 119 11.99 -2.52 -8.81
N TYR A 120 12.43 -2.32 -7.58
CA TYR A 120 11.65 -1.67 -6.53
C TYR A 120 12.50 -0.62 -5.84
N ASN A 121 11.90 0.50 -5.50
CA ASN A 121 12.58 1.63 -4.86
C ASN A 121 13.82 2.08 -5.66
N TYR A 122 13.68 2.12 -7.00
CA TYR A 122 14.75 2.53 -7.94
C TYR A 122 16.00 1.65 -7.90
N ARG A 123 15.86 0.38 -7.47
CA ARG A 123 16.96 -0.60 -7.41
C ARG A 123 16.50 -1.94 -7.99
N ARG A 124 17.34 -2.52 -8.85
CA ARG A 124 17.13 -3.89 -9.35
C ARG A 124 17.54 -4.92 -8.30
N GLY A 125 16.81 -6.02 -8.23
CA GLY A 125 17.02 -7.07 -7.22
C GLY A 125 16.61 -6.61 -5.82
N GLY A 126 15.79 -5.57 -5.71
CA GLY A 126 15.36 -4.96 -4.46
C GLY A 126 14.67 -5.94 -3.54
N HIS A 127 15.27 -6.17 -2.39
CA HIS A 127 14.71 -6.98 -1.32
C HIS A 127 13.47 -6.31 -0.72
N ALA A 128 12.49 -7.11 -0.35
CA ALA A 128 11.42 -6.66 0.52
C ALA A 128 12.06 -6.09 1.79
N MET A 129 11.86 -4.79 2.03
CA MET A 129 12.18 -4.13 3.30
C MET A 129 13.66 -4.20 3.75
N ASP A 130 14.65 -4.07 2.87
CA ASP A 130 16.09 -4.10 3.25
C ASP A 130 16.53 -5.28 4.15
N VAL A 131 15.73 -6.35 4.19
CA VAL A 131 15.91 -7.48 5.11
C VAL A 131 15.88 -8.77 4.30
N THR A 132 17.03 -9.31 4.03
CA THR A 132 17.37 -10.66 3.55
C THR A 132 17.13 -10.97 2.05
N PRO A 133 18.11 -11.56 1.37
CA PRO A 133 17.96 -12.07 0.01
C PRO A 133 16.82 -13.08 -0.09
N VAL A 134 16.02 -13.00 -1.13
CA VAL A 134 14.95 -13.98 -1.42
C VAL A 134 15.48 -15.40 -1.60
N SER A 135 16.80 -15.60 -1.61
CA SER A 135 17.46 -16.89 -1.73
C SER A 135 17.54 -17.70 -0.44
N GLU A 136 17.24 -17.10 0.72
CA GLU A 136 17.35 -17.79 2.01
C GLU A 136 15.99 -17.83 2.72
N ALA A 137 15.23 -18.86 2.53
CA ALA A 137 14.05 -19.27 3.28
C ALA A 137 12.71 -19.20 2.52
N VAL A 138 12.55 -20.11 1.62
CA VAL A 138 11.21 -20.61 1.30
C VAL A 138 10.70 -21.34 2.56
N GLY A 139 10.02 -20.60 3.46
CA GLY A 139 9.27 -21.20 4.56
C GLY A 139 9.59 -20.77 5.99
N GLU A 140 10.71 -20.06 6.27
CA GLU A 140 11.06 -19.62 7.64
C GLU A 140 11.56 -18.18 7.66
N GLY A 141 11.35 -17.47 8.79
CA GLY A 141 11.83 -16.12 9.02
C GLY A 141 10.76 -15.03 8.95
N PRO A 142 11.11 -13.75 9.21
CA PRO A 142 10.16 -12.65 9.40
C PRO A 142 9.22 -12.42 8.20
N VAL A 143 9.71 -12.65 6.98
CA VAL A 143 8.87 -12.48 5.77
C VAL A 143 7.81 -13.58 5.68
N ALA A 144 8.17 -14.83 6.01
CA ALA A 144 7.22 -15.94 6.04
C ALA A 144 6.17 -15.77 7.15
N GLU A 145 6.58 -15.25 8.32
CA GLU A 145 5.65 -14.91 9.40
C GLU A 145 4.66 -13.82 8.97
N LEU A 146 5.13 -12.77 8.29
CA LEU A 146 4.26 -11.72 7.75
C LEU A 146 3.32 -12.25 6.67
N ALA A 147 3.82 -13.07 5.75
CA ALA A 147 3.02 -13.71 4.70
C ALA A 147 1.90 -14.56 5.32
N ALA A 148 2.22 -15.37 6.33
CA ALA A 148 1.24 -16.19 7.05
C ALA A 148 0.09 -15.34 7.63
N THR A 149 0.36 -14.11 8.12
CA THR A 149 -0.70 -13.21 8.62
C THR A 149 -1.66 -12.76 7.54
N THR A 150 -1.27 -12.82 6.28
CA THR A 150 -2.11 -12.49 5.12
C THR A 150 -2.70 -13.73 4.44
N GLY A 151 -2.43 -14.93 4.98
CA GLY A 151 -2.89 -16.21 4.42
C GLY A 151 -2.16 -16.62 3.15
N THR A 152 -0.93 -16.10 2.92
CA THR A 152 -0.11 -16.39 1.74
C THR A 152 1.24 -16.97 2.11
N ASP A 153 2.00 -17.41 1.12
CA ASP A 153 3.42 -17.73 1.25
C ASP A 153 4.31 -16.48 1.02
N ALA A 154 5.59 -16.59 1.35
CA ALA A 154 6.55 -15.50 1.20
C ALA A 154 6.71 -15.03 -0.26
N ALA A 155 6.63 -15.94 -1.24
CA ALA A 155 6.76 -15.59 -2.64
C ALA A 155 5.56 -14.74 -3.12
N THR A 156 4.34 -15.16 -2.81
CA THR A 156 3.12 -14.42 -3.12
C THR A 156 3.08 -13.08 -2.38
N TYR A 157 3.43 -13.08 -1.08
CA TYR A 157 3.48 -11.86 -0.27
C TYR A 157 4.45 -10.83 -0.84
N THR A 158 5.63 -11.26 -1.25
CA THR A 158 6.68 -10.34 -1.71
C THR A 158 6.50 -9.84 -3.14
N ARG A 159 5.52 -10.32 -3.89
CA ARG A 159 5.14 -9.70 -5.17
C ARG A 159 4.33 -8.43 -5.03
N GLU A 160 3.66 -8.23 -3.90
CA GLU A 160 3.04 -6.94 -3.55
C GLU A 160 4.04 -6.07 -2.79
N ARG A 161 4.02 -4.76 -3.04
CA ARG A 161 4.90 -3.79 -2.39
C ARG A 161 4.13 -2.55 -1.95
N PRO A 162 4.51 -1.93 -0.82
CA PRO A 162 3.91 -0.67 -0.43
C PRO A 162 4.56 0.49 -1.17
N GLY A 163 3.82 1.55 -1.36
CA GLY A 163 4.29 2.79 -1.95
C GLY A 163 3.31 3.94 -1.75
N MET A 164 3.71 5.13 -2.12
CA MET A 164 2.83 6.27 -2.24
C MET A 164 3.16 7.00 -3.54
N SER A 165 2.13 7.36 -4.30
CA SER A 165 2.25 8.15 -5.52
C SER A 165 1.39 9.41 -5.40
N ALA A 166 1.90 10.52 -5.93
CA ALA A 166 1.22 11.81 -5.98
C ALA A 166 0.93 12.19 -7.43
N PHE A 167 -0.28 12.69 -7.64
CA PHE A 167 -0.76 13.09 -8.96
C PHE A 167 -1.36 14.49 -8.90
N ALA A 168 -1.26 15.22 -10.01
CA ALA A 168 -1.94 16.49 -10.26
C ALA A 168 -2.91 16.34 -11.42
N LEU A 169 -4.02 17.08 -11.36
CA LEU A 169 -5.02 17.19 -12.42
C LEU A 169 -5.06 18.64 -12.89
N GLU A 170 -4.61 18.89 -14.12
CA GLU A 170 -4.63 20.23 -14.73
C GLU A 170 -5.31 20.15 -16.11
N ASP A 171 -6.30 20.99 -16.36
CA ASP A 171 -7.06 21.08 -17.62
C ASP A 171 -7.58 19.71 -18.11
N GLY A 172 -7.99 18.84 -17.18
CA GLY A 172 -8.48 17.49 -17.47
C GLY A 172 -7.38 16.46 -17.77
N VAL A 173 -6.12 16.83 -17.66
CA VAL A 173 -4.96 15.94 -17.85
C VAL A 173 -4.37 15.55 -16.49
N VAL A 174 -4.15 14.25 -16.30
CA VAL A 174 -3.49 13.73 -15.10
C VAL A 174 -1.98 13.69 -15.30
N TYR A 175 -1.24 14.17 -14.33
CA TYR A 175 0.21 14.11 -14.26
C TYR A 175 0.67 13.33 -13.03
N HIS A 176 1.63 12.44 -13.19
CA HIS A 176 2.38 11.84 -12.08
C HIS A 176 3.47 12.82 -11.63
N ALA A 177 3.45 13.21 -10.38
CA ALA A 177 4.35 14.20 -9.83
C ALA A 177 5.48 13.56 -9.00
N TYR A 178 5.17 12.48 -8.26
CA TYR A 178 6.10 11.91 -7.27
C TYR A 178 5.68 10.50 -6.89
N SER A 179 6.67 9.62 -6.65
CA SER A 179 6.46 8.35 -5.97
C SER A 179 7.56 8.09 -4.96
N THR A 180 7.19 7.45 -3.86
CA THR A 180 8.13 6.99 -2.83
C THR A 180 7.77 5.58 -2.36
N TYR A 181 8.78 4.83 -1.95
CA TYR A 181 8.69 3.41 -1.63
C TYR A 181 9.53 3.08 -0.40
N ALA A 182 9.35 1.88 0.16
CA ALA A 182 10.16 1.35 1.25
C ALA A 182 10.33 2.37 2.40
N ARG A 183 11.56 2.74 2.75
CA ARG A 183 11.87 3.69 3.83
C ARG A 183 11.39 5.12 3.55
N GLY A 184 11.09 5.46 2.30
CA GLY A 184 10.44 6.72 1.96
C GLY A 184 9.03 6.87 2.53
N LEU A 185 8.41 5.77 3.00
CA LEU A 185 7.12 5.78 3.68
C LEU A 185 7.21 6.06 5.19
N ASP A 186 8.41 6.15 5.76
CA ASP A 186 8.61 6.32 7.21
C ASP A 186 7.87 7.54 7.77
N GLY A 187 7.77 8.62 7.00
CA GLY A 187 7.02 9.81 7.39
C GLY A 187 5.51 9.59 7.54
N LEU A 188 4.96 8.53 6.95
CA LEU A 188 3.54 8.17 7.04
C LEU A 188 3.22 7.29 8.26
N TRP A 189 4.24 6.79 8.96
CA TRP A 189 4.10 5.96 10.15
C TRP A 189 3.92 6.82 11.39
N GLY A 190 2.72 7.34 11.61
CA GLY A 190 2.42 8.14 12.80
C GLY A 190 2.77 7.43 14.10
N LEU A 191 2.58 6.10 14.18
CA LEU A 191 2.95 5.29 15.33
C LEU A 191 4.42 5.46 15.74
N TYR A 192 5.36 5.41 14.80
CA TYR A 192 6.77 5.55 15.10
C TYR A 192 7.15 6.95 15.58
N GLN A 193 6.45 7.98 15.11
CA GLN A 193 6.63 9.34 15.63
C GLN A 193 6.29 9.44 17.13
N TRP A 194 5.30 8.67 17.59
CA TRP A 194 4.96 8.60 19.01
C TRP A 194 5.96 7.73 19.78
N LEU A 195 6.32 6.55 19.27
CA LEU A 195 7.26 5.65 19.94
C LEU A 195 8.65 6.29 20.11
N ASP A 196 9.13 7.07 19.14
CA ASP A 196 10.40 7.77 19.23
C ASP A 196 10.44 8.82 20.37
N ARG A 197 9.26 9.21 20.88
CA ARG A 197 9.11 10.12 22.03
C ARG A 197 8.79 9.41 23.33
N ALA A 198 8.51 8.11 23.27
CA ALA A 198 8.26 7.31 24.46
C ALA A 198 9.57 7.03 25.21
N PRO A 199 9.56 6.94 26.56
CA PRO A 199 10.79 6.73 27.35
C PRO A 199 11.62 5.51 26.98
N ARG A 200 10.98 4.47 26.42
CA ARG A 200 11.65 3.23 25.97
C ARG A 200 11.90 3.20 24.45
N GLY A 201 11.54 4.26 23.72
CA GLY A 201 11.64 4.32 22.27
C GLY A 201 10.77 3.25 21.60
N ARG A 202 11.20 2.77 20.44
CA ARG A 202 10.45 1.76 19.65
C ARG A 202 10.44 0.40 20.31
N ASN A 203 11.49 0.01 21.03
CA ASN A 203 11.60 -1.26 21.78
C ASN A 203 11.11 -2.49 21.00
N GLU A 204 11.50 -2.59 19.72
CA GLU A 204 11.04 -3.61 18.80
C GLU A 204 11.77 -4.93 19.00
N THR A 205 11.01 -6.02 19.03
CA THR A 205 11.54 -7.39 19.10
C THR A 205 10.79 -8.27 18.08
N GLY A 206 11.51 -8.84 17.12
CA GLY A 206 10.92 -9.73 16.11
C GLY A 206 9.77 -9.08 15.29
N VAL A 207 8.89 -9.92 14.80
CA VAL A 207 7.66 -9.49 14.09
C VAL A 207 6.55 -9.22 15.11
N TRP A 208 6.56 -8.04 15.70
CA TRP A 208 5.61 -7.66 16.76
C TRP A 208 4.34 -7.01 16.24
N MET A 209 4.39 -6.36 15.07
CA MET A 209 3.27 -5.58 14.54
C MET A 209 2.10 -6.46 14.13
N ARG A 210 0.91 -6.07 14.57
CA ARG A 210 -0.38 -6.69 14.25
C ARG A 210 -1.33 -5.63 13.73
N ARG A 211 -2.48 -6.04 13.19
CA ARG A 211 -3.59 -5.12 12.93
C ARG A 211 -4.16 -4.66 14.27
N HIS A 212 -4.69 -3.45 14.33
CA HIS A 212 -5.12 -2.87 15.62
C HIS A 212 -6.18 -3.72 16.35
N ASP A 213 -6.99 -4.48 15.60
CA ASP A 213 -8.03 -5.37 16.16
C ASP A 213 -7.48 -6.75 16.61
N GLU A 214 -6.18 -6.99 16.47
CA GLU A 214 -5.52 -8.25 16.83
C GLU A 214 -4.67 -8.14 18.11
N TYR A 215 -4.44 -6.92 18.62
CA TYR A 215 -3.78 -6.74 19.90
C TYR A 215 -4.72 -7.11 21.06
N ASN A 216 -4.16 -7.75 22.09
CA ASN A 216 -4.86 -8.02 23.35
C ASN A 216 -6.16 -8.83 23.24
N LYS A 217 -6.25 -9.77 22.32
CA LYS A 217 -7.23 -10.84 22.41
C LYS A 217 -6.70 -11.93 23.35
N GLY A 218 -6.45 -11.52 24.61
CA GLY A 218 -6.19 -12.41 25.72
C GLY A 218 -7.45 -12.66 26.50
#